data_007318f85ce6c4dfe80b481f936c1173
#
_entry.id   007318f85ce6c4dfe80b481f936c1173
#
_cell.length_a   1.000
_cell.length_b   1.000
_cell.length_c   1.000
_cell.angle_alpha   90.00
_cell.angle_beta   90.00
_cell.angle_gamma   90.00
#
_symmetry.space_group_name_H-M   'P 1'
#
loop_
_entity.id
_entity.type
_entity.pdbx_description
1 polymer ?
#
loop_
_entity_poly.entity_id
_entity_poly.type
_entity_poly.pdbx_seq_one_letter_code
_entity_poly.pdbx_strand_id
1 'polypeptide(L)'
;QIGVIIAVELIYIILAIVLSLRIINLVQLEGYKLVNSKKMKNIRLKLYGGAICISLCGGIFTFLAVSLENYYLQLIVQGLYAVVLLVSLADERDKCAHQPLVYTPRAKRLMAAFGVLTAVFMLLLGLFGHLIDIYGIKLTFTLLPLCFVLMPEMVALAIAVNAPMERKIAKKYIQKCKVALNNGNLIKIGITGSFAKTTVKNILTTILNVKYKAYCTPSNYNTPLGICRAVNDLPEDCQVFVAEMGARKVGDIKELCDIVKPTYGIITGVGSQHLGAFKSRENIYKTKKELADFLQTV
;
A
#
# COMPACT_ATOMS: atom_id res chain seq x y z
N GLN A 1 -33.22 -17.48 15.32
CA GLN A 1 -32.96 -16.07 14.99
C GLN A 1 -31.45 -15.73 15.06
N ILE A 2 -30.75 -16.06 16.17
CA ILE A 2 -29.33 -15.79 16.36
C ILE A 2 -28.46 -16.39 15.23
N GLY A 3 -28.70 -17.63 14.81
CA GLY A 3 -27.95 -18.28 13.73
C GLY A 3 -28.08 -17.56 12.38
N VAL A 4 -29.21 -16.95 12.09
CA VAL A 4 -29.42 -16.18 10.86
C VAL A 4 -28.67 -14.85 10.91
N ILE A 5 -28.64 -14.20 12.07
CA ILE A 5 -27.88 -12.95 12.26
C ILE A 5 -26.39 -13.23 12.00
N ILE A 6 -25.83 -14.26 12.63
CA ILE A 6 -24.44 -14.67 12.43
C ILE A 6 -24.15 -14.97 10.95
N ALA A 7 -25.08 -15.66 10.26
CA ALA A 7 -24.92 -15.96 8.84
C ALA A 7 -24.89 -14.68 7.98
N VAL A 8 -25.78 -13.72 8.24
CA VAL A 8 -25.80 -12.44 7.54
C VAL A 8 -24.52 -11.63 7.83
N GLU A 9 -24.08 -11.55 9.08
CA GLU A 9 -22.84 -10.86 9.45
C GLU A 9 -21.62 -11.48 8.75
N LEU A 10 -21.54 -12.81 8.67
CA LEU A 10 -20.47 -13.51 7.93
C LEU A 10 -20.47 -13.17 6.45
N ILE A 11 -21.65 -13.11 5.81
CA ILE A 11 -21.77 -12.69 4.41
C ILE A 11 -21.24 -11.26 4.24
N TYR A 12 -21.62 -10.33 5.13
CA TYR A 12 -21.14 -8.95 5.08
C TYR A 12 -19.64 -8.83 5.30
N ILE A 13 -19.06 -9.63 6.21
CA ILE A 13 -17.59 -9.69 6.40
C ILE A 13 -16.91 -10.15 5.12
N ILE A 14 -17.39 -11.21 4.49
CA ILE A 14 -16.83 -11.73 3.22
C ILE A 14 -16.92 -10.66 2.13
N LEU A 15 -18.09 -10.02 1.97
CA LEU A 15 -18.29 -8.93 1.02
C LEU A 15 -17.32 -7.77 1.30
N ALA A 16 -17.18 -7.34 2.53
CA ALA A 16 -16.27 -6.27 2.92
C ALA A 16 -14.80 -6.62 2.57
N ILE A 17 -14.38 -7.86 2.80
CA ILE A 17 -13.04 -8.33 2.42
C ILE A 17 -12.86 -8.26 0.90
N VAL A 18 -13.80 -8.80 0.13
CA VAL A 18 -13.74 -8.79 -1.36
C VAL A 18 -13.65 -7.36 -1.89
N LEU A 19 -14.45 -6.46 -1.34
CA LEU A 19 -14.52 -5.06 -1.76
C LEU A 19 -13.27 -4.27 -1.34
N SER A 20 -12.68 -4.60 -0.17
CA SER A 20 -11.45 -3.98 0.28
C SER A 20 -10.25 -4.27 -0.62
N LEU A 21 -10.27 -5.36 -1.42
CA LEU A 21 -9.19 -5.71 -2.34
C LEU A 21 -8.84 -4.58 -3.30
N ARG A 22 -9.83 -3.80 -3.73
CA ARG A 22 -9.63 -2.64 -4.59
C ARG A 22 -8.88 -1.52 -3.87
N ILE A 23 -9.29 -1.19 -2.64
CA ILE A 23 -8.59 -0.18 -1.84
C ILE A 23 -7.17 -0.65 -1.57
N ILE A 24 -7.00 -1.93 -1.24
CA ILE A 24 -5.70 -2.53 -0.97
C ILE A 24 -4.80 -2.48 -2.21
N ASN A 25 -5.36 -2.72 -3.42
CA ASN A 25 -4.62 -2.57 -4.68
C ASN A 25 -4.13 -1.12 -4.86
N LEU A 26 -5.00 -0.15 -4.70
CA LEU A 26 -4.63 1.27 -4.78
C LEU A 26 -3.59 1.66 -3.73
N VAL A 27 -3.74 1.17 -2.51
CA VAL A 27 -2.76 1.35 -1.42
C VAL A 27 -1.41 0.73 -1.79
N GLN A 28 -1.40 -0.43 -2.44
CA GLN A 28 -0.19 -1.09 -2.93
C GLN A 28 0.49 -0.27 -4.02
N LEU A 29 -0.25 0.21 -5.02
CA LEU A 29 0.27 1.06 -6.10
C LEU A 29 0.88 2.37 -5.58
N GLU A 30 0.33 2.95 -4.52
CA GLU A 30 0.86 4.16 -3.87
C GLU A 30 1.92 3.85 -2.78
N GLY A 31 2.40 2.61 -2.69
CA GLY A 31 3.44 2.20 -1.76
C GLY A 31 3.05 2.27 -0.29
N TYR A 32 1.78 2.07 0.05
CA TYR A 32 1.20 2.07 1.40
C TYR A 32 1.31 3.42 2.14
N LYS A 33 1.35 4.55 1.40
CA LYS A 33 1.52 5.91 1.96
C LYS A 33 0.22 6.74 1.98
N LEU A 34 -0.93 6.12 1.72
CA LEU A 34 -2.20 6.81 1.43
C LEU A 34 -2.91 7.44 2.63
N VAL A 35 -2.48 7.20 3.85
CA VAL A 35 -3.25 7.55 5.07
C VAL A 35 -3.60 9.06 5.18
N ASN A 36 -2.89 9.97 4.48
CA ASN A 36 -3.10 11.43 4.60
C ASN A 36 -3.16 12.20 3.27
N SER A 37 -3.35 11.56 2.11
CA SER A 37 -3.27 12.29 0.85
C SER A 37 -4.62 12.79 0.37
N LYS A 38 -4.63 13.99 -0.29
CA LYS A 38 -5.77 14.49 -1.07
C LYS A 38 -6.29 13.48 -2.09
N LYS A 39 -5.44 12.53 -2.54
CA LYS A 39 -5.79 11.40 -3.41
C LYS A 39 -6.79 10.45 -2.75
N MET A 40 -6.67 10.18 -1.45
CA MET A 40 -7.66 9.35 -0.73
C MET A 40 -9.05 9.97 -0.75
N LYS A 41 -9.14 11.30 -0.63
CA LYS A 41 -10.40 12.04 -0.73
C LYS A 41 -11.05 11.93 -2.12
N ASN A 42 -10.22 11.96 -3.17
CA ASN A 42 -10.70 11.77 -4.56
C ASN A 42 -11.04 10.30 -4.86
N ILE A 43 -10.32 9.35 -4.28
CA ILE A 43 -10.60 7.91 -4.36
C ILE A 43 -11.92 7.58 -3.67
N ARG A 44 -12.18 8.17 -2.49
CA ARG A 44 -13.47 8.04 -1.79
C ARG A 44 -14.63 8.48 -2.67
N LEU A 45 -14.53 9.64 -3.31
CA LEU A 45 -15.60 10.19 -4.16
C LEU A 45 -15.79 9.42 -5.47
N LYS A 46 -14.70 9.02 -6.14
CA LYS A 46 -14.77 8.37 -7.45
C LYS A 46 -15.08 6.88 -7.38
N LEU A 47 -14.49 6.14 -6.41
CA LEU A 47 -14.66 4.68 -6.29
C LEU A 47 -15.83 4.28 -5.41
N TYR A 48 -16.23 5.13 -4.47
CA TYR A 48 -17.20 4.81 -3.44
C TYR A 48 -18.41 5.74 -3.41
N GLY A 49 -18.46 6.80 -4.23
CA GLY A 49 -19.60 7.71 -4.27
C GLY A 49 -20.90 6.94 -4.54
N GLY A 50 -20.89 6.05 -5.52
CA GLY A 50 -22.01 5.15 -5.81
C GLY A 50 -22.29 4.17 -4.67
N ALA A 51 -21.26 3.50 -4.14
CA ALA A 51 -21.40 2.55 -3.03
C ALA A 51 -21.86 3.23 -1.73
N ILE A 52 -21.43 4.46 -1.47
CA ILE A 52 -21.91 5.27 -0.34
C ILE A 52 -23.41 5.58 -0.51
N CYS A 53 -23.83 6.06 -1.68
CA CYS A 53 -25.25 6.34 -1.96
C CYS A 53 -26.09 5.06 -1.82
N ILE A 54 -25.62 3.95 -2.40
CA ILE A 54 -26.30 2.64 -2.29
C ILE A 54 -26.37 2.19 -0.83
N SER A 55 -25.30 2.41 -0.03
CA SER A 55 -25.27 2.03 1.39
C SER A 55 -26.21 2.87 2.23
N LEU A 56 -26.32 4.17 1.96
CA LEU A 56 -27.28 5.05 2.63
C LEU A 56 -28.72 4.67 2.26
N CYS A 57 -28.98 4.45 0.97
CA CYS A 57 -30.30 3.99 0.52
C CYS A 57 -30.64 2.61 1.14
N GLY A 58 -29.69 1.66 1.14
CA GLY A 58 -29.84 0.37 1.79
C GLY A 58 -30.19 0.47 3.26
N GLY A 59 -29.53 1.37 4.00
CA GLY A 59 -29.85 1.67 5.40
C GLY A 59 -31.28 2.19 5.59
N ILE A 60 -31.72 3.12 4.73
CA ILE A 60 -33.09 3.66 4.76
C ILE A 60 -34.12 2.56 4.46
N PHE A 61 -33.91 1.77 3.42
CA PHE A 61 -34.82 0.66 3.07
C PHE A 61 -34.87 -0.40 4.17
N THR A 62 -33.74 -0.71 4.80
CA THR A 62 -33.70 -1.64 5.93
C THR A 62 -34.45 -1.07 7.12
N PHE A 63 -34.29 0.21 7.42
CA PHE A 63 -35.02 0.88 8.50
C PHE A 63 -36.53 0.82 8.25
N LEU A 64 -36.99 1.08 7.04
CA LEU A 64 -38.41 0.96 6.67
C LEU A 64 -38.92 -0.47 6.78
N ALA A 65 -38.16 -1.46 6.31
CA ALA A 65 -38.51 -2.88 6.43
C ALA A 65 -38.57 -3.33 7.91
N VAL A 66 -37.69 -2.79 8.73
CA VAL A 66 -37.70 -2.99 10.19
C VAL A 66 -38.97 -2.43 10.81
N SER A 67 -39.44 -1.26 10.37
CA SER A 67 -40.65 -0.61 10.90
C SER A 67 -41.91 -1.40 10.58
N LEU A 68 -41.90 -2.23 9.50
CA LEU A 68 -43.02 -3.11 9.14
C LEU A 68 -43.07 -4.43 9.92
N GLU A 69 -42.14 -4.65 10.86
CA GLU A 69 -42.03 -5.84 11.74
C GLU A 69 -41.95 -7.20 10.98
N ASN A 70 -41.65 -7.17 9.67
CA ASN A 70 -41.58 -8.36 8.84
C ASN A 70 -40.15 -8.82 8.67
N TYR A 71 -39.77 -9.88 9.38
CA TYR A 71 -38.40 -10.46 9.33
C TYR A 71 -38.00 -10.94 7.95
N TYR A 72 -38.88 -11.55 7.17
CA TYR A 72 -38.59 -12.03 5.81
C TYR A 72 -38.32 -10.86 4.86
N LEU A 73 -39.07 -9.78 5.00
CA LEU A 73 -38.83 -8.58 4.19
C LEU A 73 -37.47 -7.96 4.48
N GLN A 74 -37.04 -7.96 5.75
CA GLN A 74 -35.71 -7.50 6.15
C GLN A 74 -34.60 -8.31 5.47
N LEU A 75 -34.70 -9.65 5.46
CA LEU A 75 -33.73 -10.53 4.79
C LEU A 75 -33.71 -10.31 3.28
N ILE A 76 -34.87 -10.15 2.63
CA ILE A 76 -34.96 -9.86 1.21
C ILE A 76 -34.27 -8.53 0.89
N VAL A 77 -34.52 -7.48 1.66
CA VAL A 77 -33.90 -6.17 1.47
C VAL A 77 -32.38 -6.24 1.64
N GLN A 78 -31.89 -6.98 2.63
CA GLN A 78 -30.45 -7.19 2.83
C GLN A 78 -29.81 -7.96 1.66
N GLY A 79 -30.48 -9.00 1.18
CA GLY A 79 -30.03 -9.78 0.02
C GLY A 79 -29.97 -8.93 -1.27
N LEU A 80 -31.02 -8.16 -1.56
CA LEU A 80 -31.05 -7.22 -2.68
C LEU A 80 -29.96 -6.15 -2.57
N TYR A 81 -29.77 -5.59 -1.38
CA TYR A 81 -28.70 -4.63 -1.14
C TYR A 81 -27.33 -5.24 -1.43
N ALA A 82 -27.05 -6.45 -0.95
CA ALA A 82 -25.79 -7.14 -1.21
C ALA A 82 -25.56 -7.38 -2.72
N VAL A 83 -26.61 -7.77 -3.46
CA VAL A 83 -26.55 -7.96 -4.91
C VAL A 83 -26.29 -6.63 -5.64
N VAL A 84 -27.01 -5.57 -5.31
CA VAL A 84 -26.82 -4.24 -5.91
C VAL A 84 -25.41 -3.72 -5.65
N LEU A 85 -24.89 -3.92 -4.44
CA LEU A 85 -23.53 -3.57 -4.09
C LEU A 85 -22.50 -4.33 -4.93
N LEU A 86 -22.68 -5.65 -5.09
CA LEU A 86 -21.80 -6.48 -5.92
C LEU A 86 -21.83 -6.05 -7.40
N VAL A 87 -23.02 -5.79 -7.94
CA VAL A 87 -23.18 -5.35 -9.35
C VAL A 87 -22.51 -3.99 -9.57
N SER A 88 -22.76 -3.02 -8.69
CA SER A 88 -22.15 -1.68 -8.79
C SER A 88 -20.63 -1.73 -8.77
N LEU A 89 -20.06 -2.70 -8.06
CA LEU A 89 -18.62 -2.90 -7.96
C LEU A 89 -18.05 -3.74 -9.10
N ALA A 90 -18.84 -4.57 -9.73
CA ALA A 90 -18.42 -5.28 -10.95
C ALA A 90 -18.23 -4.31 -12.13
N ASP A 91 -19.12 -3.32 -12.29
CA ASP A 91 -19.06 -2.32 -13.38
C ASP A 91 -17.85 -1.37 -13.30
N GLU A 92 -17.32 -1.13 -12.11
CA GLU A 92 -16.14 -0.28 -11.93
C GLU A 92 -14.80 -1.03 -12.08
N ARG A 93 -14.80 -2.36 -12.29
CA ARG A 93 -13.57 -3.17 -12.38
C ARG A 93 -12.62 -2.68 -13.47
N ASP A 94 -13.13 -2.26 -14.58
CA ASP A 94 -12.33 -1.98 -15.78
C ASP A 94 -11.72 -0.57 -15.83
N LYS A 95 -12.16 0.33 -14.94
CA LYS A 95 -11.80 1.76 -15.05
C LYS A 95 -10.59 2.21 -14.20
N CYS A 96 -10.18 1.45 -13.17
CA CYS A 96 -9.25 1.98 -12.16
C CYS A 96 -7.93 1.24 -11.96
N ALA A 97 -7.73 0.05 -12.46
CA ALA A 97 -6.50 -0.70 -12.20
C ALA A 97 -5.81 -1.15 -13.49
N HIS A 98 -4.84 -0.37 -13.96
CA HIS A 98 -3.93 -0.82 -15.01
C HIS A 98 -3.01 -1.98 -14.56
N GLN A 99 -2.92 -2.27 -13.28
CA GLN A 99 -2.12 -3.36 -12.72
C GLN A 99 -2.92 -4.14 -11.68
N PRO A 100 -2.94 -5.48 -11.75
CA PRO A 100 -3.63 -6.33 -10.78
C PRO A 100 -2.97 -6.28 -9.39
N LEU A 101 -3.75 -6.59 -8.34
CA LEU A 101 -3.24 -6.74 -6.98
C LEU A 101 -2.23 -7.89 -6.91
N VAL A 102 -1.03 -7.60 -6.42
CA VAL A 102 -0.02 -8.61 -6.14
C VAL A 102 -0.11 -9.02 -4.67
N TYR A 103 -0.36 -10.30 -4.40
CA TYR A 103 -0.50 -10.85 -3.05
C TYR A 103 0.85 -11.00 -2.33
N THR A 104 1.52 -9.87 -2.11
CA THR A 104 2.76 -9.84 -1.34
C THR A 104 2.51 -10.20 0.13
N PRO A 105 3.53 -10.66 0.90
CA PRO A 105 3.38 -10.91 2.34
C PRO A 105 2.83 -9.69 3.10
N ARG A 106 3.18 -8.46 2.66
CA ARG A 106 2.65 -7.21 3.22
C ARG A 106 1.18 -7.02 2.91
N ALA A 107 0.75 -7.28 1.67
CA ALA A 107 -0.65 -7.21 1.27
C ALA A 107 -1.49 -8.24 2.06
N LYS A 108 -0.99 -9.47 2.21
CA LYS A 108 -1.67 -10.53 3.00
C LYS A 108 -1.85 -10.14 4.46
N ARG A 109 -0.83 -9.55 5.11
CA ARG A 109 -0.95 -9.04 6.49
C ARG A 109 -1.96 -7.90 6.60
N LEU A 110 -1.98 -6.98 5.62
CA LEU A 110 -2.96 -5.90 5.58
C LEU A 110 -4.39 -6.45 5.44
N MET A 111 -4.60 -7.43 4.56
CA MET A 111 -5.89 -8.11 4.40
C MET A 111 -6.34 -8.80 5.69
N ALA A 112 -5.43 -9.52 6.36
CA ALA A 112 -5.71 -10.19 7.64
C ALA A 112 -6.10 -9.17 8.72
N ALA A 113 -5.34 -8.08 8.89
CA ALA A 113 -5.66 -7.03 9.85
C ALA A 113 -6.99 -6.35 9.54
N PHE A 114 -7.29 -6.07 8.26
CA PHE A 114 -8.58 -5.54 7.85
C PHE A 114 -9.71 -6.51 8.17
N GLY A 115 -9.55 -7.80 7.86
CA GLY A 115 -10.55 -8.84 8.16
C GLY A 115 -10.84 -8.94 9.66
N VAL A 116 -9.81 -8.93 10.50
CA VAL A 116 -9.96 -8.95 11.97
C VAL A 116 -10.69 -7.69 12.46
N LEU A 117 -10.29 -6.50 11.99
CA LEU A 117 -10.94 -5.26 12.38
C LEU A 117 -12.41 -5.23 11.96
N THR A 118 -12.73 -5.72 10.77
CA THR A 118 -14.11 -5.83 10.28
C THR A 118 -14.92 -6.80 11.13
N ALA A 119 -14.35 -7.97 11.45
CA ALA A 119 -15.01 -8.95 12.32
C ALA A 119 -15.28 -8.41 13.73
N VAL A 120 -14.29 -7.73 14.32
CA VAL A 120 -14.45 -7.07 15.63
C VAL A 120 -15.52 -5.98 15.57
N PHE A 121 -15.51 -5.16 14.53
CA PHE A 121 -16.51 -4.11 14.34
C PHE A 121 -17.93 -4.71 14.25
N MET A 122 -18.11 -5.78 13.46
CA MET A 122 -19.40 -6.47 13.33
C MET A 122 -19.84 -7.10 14.65
N LEU A 123 -18.93 -7.75 15.36
CA LEU A 123 -19.21 -8.33 16.68
C LEU A 123 -19.66 -7.25 17.68
N LEU A 124 -18.98 -6.11 17.74
CA LEU A 124 -19.34 -5.00 18.61
C LEU A 124 -20.70 -4.41 18.23
N LEU A 125 -21.00 -4.31 16.93
CA LEU A 125 -22.28 -3.84 16.44
C LEU A 125 -23.41 -4.79 16.84
N GLY A 126 -23.20 -6.10 16.70
CA GLY A 126 -24.16 -7.13 17.14
C GLY A 126 -24.39 -7.12 18.65
N LEU A 127 -23.32 -7.02 19.45
CA LEU A 127 -23.42 -6.91 20.91
C LEU A 127 -24.15 -5.63 21.34
N PHE A 128 -23.82 -4.50 20.72
CA PHE A 128 -24.49 -3.23 20.98
C PHE A 128 -25.98 -3.31 20.65
N GLY A 129 -26.34 -3.91 19.51
CA GLY A 129 -27.72 -4.15 19.13
C GLY A 129 -28.47 -5.06 20.13
N HIS A 130 -27.80 -6.08 20.69
CA HIS A 130 -28.39 -6.98 21.68
C HIS A 130 -28.59 -6.31 23.04
N LEU A 131 -27.69 -5.42 23.45
CA LEU A 131 -27.81 -4.69 24.73
C LEU A 131 -28.96 -3.67 24.75
N ILE A 132 -29.34 -3.15 23.57
CA ILE A 132 -30.48 -2.21 23.42
C ILE A 132 -31.80 -2.98 23.21
N ASP A 133 -32.19 -3.78 24.12
CA ASP A 133 -33.16 -4.89 24.20
C ASP A 133 -34.46 -4.78 23.37
N ILE A 134 -34.99 -3.59 23.09
CA ILE A 134 -36.28 -3.39 22.39
C ILE A 134 -36.12 -3.42 20.85
N TYR A 135 -34.96 -3.02 20.32
CA TYR A 135 -34.69 -2.89 18.90
C TYR A 135 -33.38 -3.55 18.44
N GLY A 136 -32.74 -4.36 19.28
CA GLY A 136 -31.36 -4.82 19.11
C GLY A 136 -31.06 -5.46 17.76
N ILE A 137 -31.83 -6.45 17.36
CA ILE A 137 -31.68 -7.13 16.07
C ILE A 137 -31.96 -6.14 14.91
N LYS A 138 -33.02 -5.34 15.06
CA LYS A 138 -33.47 -4.35 14.09
C LYS A 138 -32.38 -3.28 13.83
N LEU A 139 -31.77 -2.77 14.91
CA LEU A 139 -30.69 -1.79 14.84
C LEU A 139 -29.46 -2.37 14.16
N THR A 140 -29.08 -3.59 14.49
CA THR A 140 -27.93 -4.28 13.86
C THR A 140 -28.12 -4.36 12.35
N PHE A 141 -29.26 -4.84 11.85
CA PHE A 141 -29.52 -4.93 10.41
C PHE A 141 -29.53 -3.55 9.72
N THR A 142 -30.04 -2.51 10.40
CA THR A 142 -30.04 -1.14 9.86
C THR A 142 -28.63 -0.58 9.72
N LEU A 143 -27.73 -0.92 10.65
CA LEU A 143 -26.36 -0.38 10.68
C LEU A 143 -25.36 -1.19 9.86
N LEU A 144 -25.66 -2.45 9.51
CA LEU A 144 -24.78 -3.29 8.69
C LEU A 144 -24.29 -2.60 7.38
N PRO A 145 -25.14 -1.91 6.60
CA PRO A 145 -24.69 -1.21 5.40
C PRO A 145 -23.65 -0.13 5.67
N LEU A 146 -23.61 0.47 6.87
CA LEU A 146 -22.64 1.51 7.21
C LEU A 146 -21.20 1.01 7.24
N CYS A 147 -20.97 -0.30 7.41
CA CYS A 147 -19.61 -0.87 7.35
C CYS A 147 -18.93 -0.60 6.01
N PHE A 148 -19.69 -0.54 4.90
CA PHE A 148 -19.14 -0.25 3.59
C PHE A 148 -18.79 1.23 3.42
N VAL A 149 -19.52 2.12 4.07
CA VAL A 149 -19.19 3.56 4.13
C VAL A 149 -17.88 3.79 4.89
N LEU A 150 -17.66 3.02 5.97
CA LEU A 150 -16.47 3.12 6.82
C LEU A 150 -15.27 2.30 6.31
N MET A 151 -15.41 1.56 5.22
CA MET A 151 -14.36 0.67 4.71
C MET A 151 -13.02 1.37 4.43
N PRO A 152 -12.95 2.56 3.80
CA PRO A 152 -11.69 3.26 3.62
C PRO A 152 -10.98 3.61 4.92
N GLU A 153 -11.75 3.96 5.96
CA GLU A 153 -11.27 4.26 7.31
C GLU A 153 -10.73 3.01 7.98
N MET A 154 -11.42 1.88 7.82
CA MET A 154 -10.99 0.60 8.36
C MET A 154 -9.70 0.10 7.69
N VAL A 155 -9.56 0.29 6.37
CA VAL A 155 -8.29 0.01 5.68
C VAL A 155 -7.18 0.94 6.18
N ALA A 156 -7.46 2.23 6.38
CA ALA A 156 -6.49 3.18 6.93
C ALA A 156 -6.07 2.79 8.36
N LEU A 157 -7.01 2.35 9.19
CA LEU A 157 -6.75 1.83 10.54
C LEU A 157 -5.92 0.55 10.47
N ALA A 158 -6.23 -0.39 9.56
CA ALA A 158 -5.43 -1.60 9.36
C ALA A 158 -3.98 -1.28 8.96
N ILE A 159 -3.76 -0.27 8.11
CA ILE A 159 -2.42 0.22 7.78
C ILE A 159 -1.71 0.77 9.02
N ALA A 160 -2.41 1.56 9.83
CA ALA A 160 -1.84 2.15 11.04
C ALA A 160 -1.46 1.09 12.09
N VAL A 161 -2.33 0.10 12.29
CA VAL A 161 -2.08 -1.04 13.20
C VAL A 161 -0.89 -1.88 12.74
N ASN A 162 -0.75 -2.13 11.44
CA ASN A 162 0.38 -2.89 10.88
C ASN A 162 1.69 -2.07 10.80
N ALA A 163 1.62 -0.74 10.81
CA ALA A 163 2.79 0.13 10.59
C ALA A 163 3.98 -0.16 11.51
N PRO A 164 3.84 -0.36 12.84
CA PRO A 164 4.98 -0.65 13.70
C PRO A 164 5.66 -1.97 13.35
N MET A 165 4.88 -3.01 13.04
CA MET A 165 5.41 -4.31 12.62
C MET A 165 6.15 -4.20 11.27
N GLU A 166 5.54 -3.54 10.28
CA GLU A 166 6.15 -3.31 8.97
C GLU A 166 7.45 -2.51 9.07
N ARG A 167 7.51 -1.51 9.96
CA ARG A 167 8.75 -0.76 10.24
C ARG A 167 9.84 -1.65 10.85
N LYS A 168 9.48 -2.55 11.77
CA LYS A 168 10.44 -3.50 12.36
C LYS A 168 10.97 -4.47 11.31
N ILE A 169 10.09 -5.03 10.46
CA ILE A 169 10.49 -5.92 9.35
C ILE A 169 11.42 -5.18 8.37
N ALA A 170 11.05 -3.96 7.96
CA ALA A 170 11.87 -3.17 7.04
C ALA A 170 13.24 -2.84 7.65
N LYS A 171 13.31 -2.43 8.92
CA LYS A 171 14.58 -2.16 9.62
C LYS A 171 15.47 -3.40 9.66
N LYS A 172 14.91 -4.57 10.03
CA LYS A 172 15.66 -5.84 10.06
C LYS A 172 16.21 -6.19 8.68
N TYR A 173 15.41 -5.99 7.64
CA TYR A 173 15.79 -6.28 6.26
C TYR A 173 16.90 -5.35 5.77
N ILE A 174 16.79 -4.04 6.06
CA ILE A 174 17.82 -3.04 5.75
C ILE A 174 19.12 -3.34 6.53
N GLN A 175 19.03 -3.72 7.80
CA GLN A 175 20.21 -4.07 8.58
C GLN A 175 20.95 -5.28 8.01
N LYS A 176 20.21 -6.32 7.60
CA LYS A 176 20.78 -7.49 6.92
C LYS A 176 21.50 -7.09 5.62
N CYS A 177 20.88 -6.21 4.84
CA CYS A 177 21.46 -5.66 3.62
C CYS A 177 22.76 -4.88 3.89
N LYS A 178 22.78 -4.02 4.91
CA LYS A 178 23.98 -3.28 5.31
C LYS A 178 25.13 -4.22 5.70
N VAL A 179 24.85 -5.28 6.43
CA VAL A 179 25.87 -6.29 6.80
C VAL A 179 26.40 -6.97 5.54
N ALA A 180 25.54 -7.40 4.63
CA ALA A 180 25.97 -8.06 3.39
C ALA A 180 26.84 -7.14 2.52
N LEU A 181 26.51 -5.86 2.39
CA LEU A 181 27.30 -4.88 1.63
C LEU A 181 28.61 -4.46 2.32
N ASN A 182 28.75 -4.67 3.61
CA ASN A 182 29.98 -4.34 4.35
C ASN A 182 30.95 -5.52 4.44
N ASN A 183 30.55 -6.72 4.03
CA ASN A 183 31.41 -7.89 4.01
C ASN A 183 32.30 -7.87 2.74
N GLY A 184 33.61 -7.82 2.92
CA GLY A 184 34.62 -7.93 1.86
C GLY A 184 35.00 -6.62 1.17
N ASN A 185 35.79 -6.75 0.12
CA ASN A 185 36.32 -5.64 -0.69
C ASN A 185 35.38 -5.23 -1.83
N LEU A 186 34.07 -5.24 -1.61
CA LEU A 186 33.07 -4.91 -2.61
C LEU A 186 33.15 -3.41 -2.97
N ILE A 187 33.48 -3.11 -4.22
CA ILE A 187 33.41 -1.75 -4.76
C ILE A 187 31.94 -1.40 -4.97
N LYS A 188 31.50 -0.27 -4.43
CA LYS A 188 30.09 0.16 -4.50
C LYS A 188 29.97 1.49 -5.22
N ILE A 189 29.20 1.49 -6.32
CA ILE A 189 28.99 2.68 -7.17
C ILE A 189 27.53 3.11 -7.05
N GLY A 190 27.29 4.33 -6.56
CA GLY A 190 25.96 4.94 -6.50
C GLY A 190 25.66 5.75 -7.76
N ILE A 191 24.50 5.55 -8.37
CA ILE A 191 24.09 6.32 -9.55
C ILE A 191 22.77 7.03 -9.23
N THR A 192 22.77 8.37 -9.30
CA THR A 192 21.56 9.17 -9.17
C THR A 192 21.42 10.16 -10.33
N GLY A 193 20.28 10.82 -10.43
CA GLY A 193 20.00 11.82 -11.45
C GLY A 193 18.51 11.93 -11.76
N SER A 194 18.14 12.89 -12.58
CA SER A 194 16.77 13.03 -13.07
C SER A 194 16.50 12.10 -14.26
N PHE A 195 17.46 11.94 -15.16
CA PHE A 195 17.32 11.16 -16.40
C PHE A 195 18.46 10.14 -16.54
N ALA A 196 18.30 9.17 -17.43
CA ALA A 196 19.29 8.20 -17.88
C ALA A 196 19.97 7.33 -16.80
N LYS A 197 19.50 7.31 -15.54
CA LYS A 197 20.10 6.48 -14.47
C LYS A 197 20.20 5.01 -14.85
N THR A 198 19.10 4.42 -15.31
CA THR A 198 19.03 3.00 -15.68
C THR A 198 19.90 2.69 -16.90
N THR A 199 19.94 3.61 -17.87
CA THR A 199 20.80 3.47 -19.06
C THR A 199 22.26 3.47 -18.66
N VAL A 200 22.70 4.48 -17.88
CA VAL A 200 24.09 4.59 -17.40
C VAL A 200 24.47 3.39 -16.52
N LYS A 201 23.58 2.97 -15.64
CA LYS A 201 23.76 1.76 -14.82
C LYS A 201 24.07 0.53 -15.67
N ASN A 202 23.25 0.27 -16.69
CA ASN A 202 23.40 -0.91 -17.53
C ASN A 202 24.68 -0.84 -18.39
N ILE A 203 24.97 0.30 -19.02
CA ILE A 203 26.17 0.52 -19.79
C ILE A 203 27.43 0.34 -18.92
N LEU A 204 27.46 1.00 -17.76
CA LEU A 204 28.58 0.90 -16.82
C LEU A 204 28.79 -0.55 -16.37
N THR A 205 27.73 -1.27 -16.03
CA THR A 205 27.83 -2.67 -15.61
C THR A 205 28.37 -3.56 -16.74
N THR A 206 27.96 -3.33 -17.99
CA THR A 206 28.49 -4.05 -19.16
C THR A 206 29.97 -3.80 -19.35
N ILE A 207 30.40 -2.55 -19.24
CA ILE A 207 31.83 -2.18 -19.37
C ILE A 207 32.63 -2.80 -18.22
N LEU A 208 32.16 -2.73 -17.00
CA LEU A 208 32.84 -3.29 -15.84
C LEU A 208 32.98 -4.81 -15.92
N ASN A 209 31.99 -5.50 -16.49
CA ASN A 209 32.02 -6.95 -16.68
C ASN A 209 33.08 -7.45 -17.65
N VAL A 210 33.77 -6.57 -18.41
CA VAL A 210 34.93 -6.95 -19.19
C VAL A 210 36.12 -7.38 -18.31
N LYS A 211 36.24 -6.78 -17.11
CA LYS A 211 37.38 -7.04 -16.22
C LYS A 211 36.98 -7.53 -14.82
N TYR A 212 35.82 -7.13 -14.33
CA TYR A 212 35.33 -7.41 -12.97
C TYR A 212 34.05 -8.22 -13.04
N LYS A 213 33.69 -8.90 -11.94
CA LYS A 213 32.35 -9.46 -11.74
C LYS A 213 31.45 -8.37 -11.19
N ALA A 214 30.78 -7.64 -12.07
CA ALA A 214 29.90 -6.54 -11.70
C ALA A 214 28.44 -6.96 -11.71
N TYR A 215 27.70 -6.52 -10.69
CA TYR A 215 26.26 -6.72 -10.56
C TYR A 215 25.57 -5.36 -10.31
N CYS A 216 24.42 -5.14 -10.92
CA CYS A 216 23.65 -3.91 -10.69
C CYS A 216 22.25 -4.18 -10.18
N THR A 217 21.65 -3.18 -9.56
CA THR A 217 20.24 -3.25 -9.15
C THR A 217 19.35 -3.58 -10.35
N PRO A 218 18.52 -4.67 -10.30
CA PRO A 218 17.64 -5.06 -11.39
C PRO A 218 16.55 -4.00 -11.64
N SER A 219 16.13 -3.87 -12.89
CA SER A 219 15.01 -2.98 -13.27
C SER A 219 15.08 -1.60 -12.60
N ASN A 220 14.04 -1.20 -11.89
CA ASN A 220 13.89 0.05 -11.15
C ASN A 220 14.03 -0.11 -9.63
N TYR A 221 14.84 -1.08 -9.15
CA TYR A 221 15.10 -1.29 -7.71
C TYR A 221 16.01 -0.18 -7.15
N ASN A 222 15.46 1.03 -7.04
CA ASN A 222 16.15 2.26 -6.66
C ASN A 222 15.63 2.88 -5.35
N THR A 223 14.91 2.10 -4.55
CA THR A 223 14.41 2.45 -3.21
C THR A 223 15.15 1.64 -2.14
N PRO A 224 15.12 2.02 -0.84
CA PRO A 224 15.76 1.26 0.23
C PRO A 224 15.49 -0.23 0.20
N LEU A 225 14.22 -0.64 0.15
CA LEU A 225 13.85 -2.06 0.09
C LEU A 225 14.14 -2.69 -1.28
N GLY A 226 14.08 -1.91 -2.36
CA GLY A 226 14.45 -2.37 -3.71
C GLY A 226 15.95 -2.73 -3.79
N ILE A 227 16.82 -1.87 -3.27
CA ILE A 227 18.26 -2.14 -3.18
C ILE A 227 18.53 -3.35 -2.29
N CYS A 228 17.89 -3.44 -1.12
CA CYS A 228 18.04 -4.60 -0.24
C CYS A 228 17.59 -5.91 -0.92
N ARG A 229 16.58 -5.86 -1.78
CA ARG A 229 16.16 -7.02 -2.56
C ARG A 229 17.23 -7.41 -3.59
N ALA A 230 17.80 -6.43 -4.30
CA ALA A 230 18.92 -6.69 -5.23
C ALA A 230 20.14 -7.30 -4.52
N VAL A 231 20.43 -6.87 -3.30
CA VAL A 231 21.55 -7.38 -2.49
C VAL A 231 21.32 -8.84 -2.04
N ASN A 232 20.07 -9.27 -1.85
CA ASN A 232 19.82 -10.70 -1.57
C ASN A 232 20.15 -11.62 -2.75
N ASP A 233 20.08 -11.08 -3.97
CA ASP A 233 20.37 -11.81 -5.22
C ASP A 233 21.82 -11.53 -5.69
N LEU A 234 22.66 -10.87 -4.85
CA LEU A 234 24.03 -10.53 -5.16
C LEU A 234 24.89 -11.81 -5.23
N PRO A 235 25.61 -12.07 -6.33
CA PRO A 235 26.52 -13.20 -6.43
C PRO A 235 27.64 -13.13 -5.36
N GLU A 236 28.03 -14.27 -4.79
CA GLU A 236 29.05 -14.33 -3.75
C GLU A 236 30.42 -13.82 -4.22
N ASP A 237 30.72 -14.00 -5.49
CA ASP A 237 31.96 -13.59 -6.14
C ASP A 237 31.89 -12.19 -6.78
N CYS A 238 30.85 -11.41 -6.46
CA CYS A 238 30.69 -10.05 -6.94
C CYS A 238 31.77 -9.11 -6.42
N GLN A 239 32.44 -8.41 -7.34
CA GLN A 239 33.51 -7.46 -7.03
C GLN A 239 33.04 -6.01 -7.08
N VAL A 240 32.03 -5.71 -7.92
CA VAL A 240 31.50 -4.35 -8.09
C VAL A 240 29.97 -4.37 -8.04
N PHE A 241 29.38 -3.63 -7.13
CA PHE A 241 27.95 -3.43 -7.03
C PHE A 241 27.54 -2.02 -7.50
N VAL A 242 26.72 -1.95 -8.52
CA VAL A 242 26.22 -0.69 -9.09
C VAL A 242 24.77 -0.47 -8.64
N ALA A 243 24.56 0.50 -7.76
CA ALA A 243 23.27 0.82 -7.17
C ALA A 243 22.61 2.02 -7.84
N GLU A 244 21.45 1.82 -8.47
CA GLU A 244 20.61 2.93 -8.91
C GLU A 244 19.88 3.53 -7.69
N MET A 245 19.99 4.86 -7.50
CA MET A 245 19.46 5.59 -6.36
C MET A 245 18.35 6.54 -6.82
N GLY A 246 17.09 6.19 -6.47
CA GLY A 246 15.90 6.99 -6.74
C GLY A 246 15.56 7.91 -5.61
N ALA A 247 14.95 9.07 -5.89
CA ALA A 247 14.47 9.98 -4.87
C ALA A 247 13.18 10.68 -5.29
N ARG A 248 12.34 11.00 -4.31
CA ARG A 248 11.10 11.80 -4.44
C ARG A 248 11.06 12.99 -3.49
N LYS A 249 11.94 13.04 -2.50
CA LYS A 249 12.09 14.14 -1.53
C LYS A 249 13.55 14.30 -1.09
N VAL A 250 13.86 15.43 -0.48
CA VAL A 250 15.16 15.69 0.14
C VAL A 250 15.39 14.65 1.25
N GLY A 251 16.63 14.12 1.33
CA GLY A 251 17.03 13.08 2.28
C GLY A 251 16.93 11.66 1.73
N ASP A 252 16.26 11.42 0.60
CA ASP A 252 16.09 10.07 0.05
C ASP A 252 17.42 9.50 -0.46
N ILE A 253 18.28 10.30 -1.12
CA ILE A 253 19.59 9.83 -1.59
C ILE A 253 20.54 9.61 -0.41
N LYS A 254 20.51 10.48 0.60
CA LYS A 254 21.27 10.28 1.83
C LYS A 254 20.92 8.96 2.52
N GLU A 255 19.63 8.64 2.64
CA GLU A 255 19.17 7.35 3.19
C GLU A 255 19.75 6.16 2.39
N LEU A 256 19.77 6.25 1.06
CA LEU A 256 20.33 5.20 0.20
C LEU A 256 21.86 5.12 0.32
N CYS A 257 22.55 6.24 0.44
CA CYS A 257 24.00 6.29 0.72
C CYS A 257 24.34 5.65 2.07
N ASP A 258 23.53 5.89 3.11
CA ASP A 258 23.70 5.26 4.43
C ASP A 258 23.50 3.73 4.41
N ILE A 259 22.75 3.21 3.43
CA ILE A 259 22.55 1.77 3.23
C ILE A 259 23.69 1.18 2.41
N VAL A 260 23.99 1.77 1.24
CA VAL A 260 24.93 1.22 0.27
C VAL A 260 26.37 1.53 0.65
N LYS A 261 26.64 2.69 1.25
CA LYS A 261 27.97 3.26 1.50
C LYS A 261 28.82 3.24 0.22
N PRO A 262 28.40 3.98 -0.84
CA PRO A 262 29.12 3.98 -2.11
C PRO A 262 30.52 4.53 -1.94
N THR A 263 31.48 3.94 -2.67
CA THR A 263 32.89 4.43 -2.80
C THR A 263 33.02 5.36 -4.00
N TYR A 264 32.16 5.21 -4.99
CA TYR A 264 32.09 6.08 -6.17
C TYR A 264 30.64 6.50 -6.43
N GLY A 265 30.47 7.64 -7.08
CA GLY A 265 29.16 8.18 -7.41
C GLY A 265 29.09 8.79 -8.79
N ILE A 266 27.94 8.63 -9.44
CA ILE A 266 27.65 9.24 -10.74
C ILE A 266 26.34 10.00 -10.63
N ILE A 267 26.36 11.28 -11.02
CA ILE A 267 25.16 12.10 -11.17
C ILE A 267 24.94 12.29 -12.66
N THR A 268 23.93 11.62 -13.23
CA THR A 268 23.68 11.60 -14.68
C THR A 268 23.13 12.91 -15.24
N GLY A 269 22.49 13.69 -14.40
CA GLY A 269 21.94 15.00 -14.78
C GLY A 269 20.87 15.46 -13.80
N VAL A 270 20.66 16.78 -13.73
CA VAL A 270 19.65 17.40 -12.89
C VAL A 270 18.66 18.17 -13.75
N GLY A 271 17.42 17.75 -13.75
CA GLY A 271 16.34 18.36 -14.52
C GLY A 271 15.03 18.43 -13.72
N SER A 272 13.97 18.96 -14.32
CA SER A 272 12.68 19.21 -13.66
C SER A 272 11.80 17.97 -13.45
N GLN A 273 12.34 16.75 -13.56
CA GLN A 273 11.59 15.52 -13.32
C GLN A 273 11.05 15.46 -11.89
N HIS A 274 9.79 15.03 -11.74
CA HIS A 274 9.09 14.94 -10.44
C HIS A 274 8.94 16.27 -9.70
N LEU A 275 8.89 17.41 -10.40
CA LEU A 275 8.77 18.75 -9.81
C LEU A 275 7.61 18.84 -8.81
N GLY A 276 6.47 18.18 -9.09
CA GLY A 276 5.32 18.13 -8.18
C GLY A 276 5.61 17.48 -6.83
N ALA A 277 6.53 16.49 -6.79
CA ALA A 277 6.92 15.81 -5.57
C ALA A 277 7.98 16.60 -4.78
N PHE A 278 8.95 17.19 -5.48
CA PHE A 278 10.04 17.99 -4.89
C PHE A 278 9.64 19.42 -4.56
N LYS A 279 8.53 19.94 -5.12
CA LYS A 279 8.02 21.31 -4.96
C LYS A 279 8.88 22.41 -5.58
N SER A 280 10.19 22.21 -5.76
CA SER A 280 11.10 23.19 -6.40
C SER A 280 12.27 22.49 -7.11
N ARG A 281 12.88 23.18 -8.09
CA ARG A 281 14.12 22.73 -8.76
C ARG A 281 15.30 22.67 -7.80
N GLU A 282 15.36 23.61 -6.88
CA GLU A 282 16.39 23.66 -5.84
C GLU A 282 16.38 22.39 -4.97
N ASN A 283 15.21 21.92 -4.56
CA ASN A 283 15.09 20.65 -3.81
C ASN A 283 15.56 19.45 -4.64
N ILE A 284 15.32 19.46 -5.96
CA ILE A 284 15.82 18.39 -6.84
C ILE A 284 17.36 18.41 -6.84
N TYR A 285 17.96 19.59 -7.06
CA TYR A 285 19.41 19.76 -7.05
C TYR A 285 20.01 19.34 -5.69
N LYS A 286 19.47 19.88 -4.59
CA LYS A 286 19.89 19.56 -3.21
C LYS A 286 19.86 18.05 -2.97
N THR A 287 18.80 17.37 -3.41
CA THR A 287 18.67 15.91 -3.23
C THR A 287 19.70 15.13 -4.03
N LYS A 288 19.99 15.53 -5.29
CA LYS A 288 20.99 14.81 -6.09
C LYS A 288 22.40 15.06 -5.61
N LYS A 289 22.65 16.27 -5.08
CA LYS A 289 23.93 16.64 -4.47
C LYS A 289 24.24 15.79 -3.20
N GLU A 290 23.24 15.24 -2.52
CA GLU A 290 23.44 14.37 -1.35
C GLU A 290 24.42 13.21 -1.60
N LEU A 291 24.48 12.68 -2.84
CA LEU A 291 25.46 11.66 -3.21
C LEU A 291 26.90 12.22 -3.20
N ALA A 292 27.09 13.40 -3.78
CA ALA A 292 28.42 14.05 -3.80
C ALA A 292 28.85 14.46 -2.38
N ASP A 293 27.93 15.03 -1.61
CA ASP A 293 28.18 15.42 -0.23
C ASP A 293 28.57 14.21 0.65
N PHE A 294 27.91 13.06 0.45
CA PHE A 294 28.26 11.82 1.14
C PHE A 294 29.66 11.34 0.81
N LEU A 295 30.05 11.37 -0.46
CA LEU A 295 31.39 10.94 -0.90
C LEU A 295 32.53 11.84 -0.43
N GLN A 296 32.23 13.11 -0.11
CA GLN A 296 33.22 14.04 0.46
C GLN A 296 33.46 13.81 1.96
N THR A 297 32.57 13.04 2.63
CA THR A 297 32.66 12.78 4.08
C THR A 297 33.24 11.40 4.40
N VAL A 298 33.55 10.59 3.39
CA VAL A 298 34.12 9.25 3.49
C VAL A 298 35.55 9.26 2.97
#